data_354864cead14c100addb1531ad40f642
#
_entry.id   354864cead14c100addb1531ad40f642
#
_cell.length_a   1.000
_cell.length_b   1.000
_cell.length_c   1.000
_cell.angle_alpha   90.00
_cell.angle_beta   90.00
_cell.angle_gamma   90.00
#
_symmetry.space_group_name_H-M   'P 1'
#
loop_
_entity.id
_entity.type
_entity.pdbx_description
1 polymer ?
#
loop_
_entity_poly.entity_id
_entity_poly.type
_entity_poly.pdbx_seq_one_letter_code
_entity_poly.pdbx_strand_id
1 'polypeptide(L)'
;LRFSILESFEANQALNYTKSYIVGKLVPKVENAIRYIKSYGITPDKIDLKKAQEQVVIAGLATKTKYSLEELEAFTKYFIDAYQAYENSKTDKVDYSDMLLTFIAKHRGEKFQHVLVDEMQDMNEIEAQIVKKINENLFLVGDAKQAIFGFQGGAIKNFEEFAKKCKPMLLATNLRSTQEILDYSKNYFLAGTSYRSKFEKELENFKSSKNGPIPKIFQTDAPLSMVRRLLDENKGKKIGIITRTNYQLVNVSKYLDFNNIPYVSTASQATSLNARNELIGYIKGLLSDRLEEKITAAFTTFSPFTLKETFELSAAYKNKDKQKLEKIDNWEINLTAEELDKLFAEKIYPLCASKGAEWFTTAMLVNKQIKEYLTFQTPTLEGLFDFIAIGEEEYDDRNKESETILTTVHKAKGRGFDIVIYIPSIN
;
A
#
# COMPACT_ATOMS: atom_id res chain seq x y z
N LEU A 1 12.89 -5.25 8.20
CA LEU A 1 12.39 -3.91 8.50
C LEU A 1 11.48 -3.92 9.73
N ARG A 2 10.38 -4.68 9.73
CA ARG A 2 9.40 -4.71 10.83
C ARG A 2 10.01 -5.06 12.18
N PHE A 3 10.85 -6.09 12.23
CA PHE A 3 11.51 -6.52 13.48
C PHE A 3 12.43 -5.41 14.02
N SER A 4 13.25 -4.80 13.17
CA SER A 4 14.13 -3.70 13.55
C SER A 4 13.37 -2.49 14.09
N ILE A 5 12.19 -2.19 13.54
CA ILE A 5 11.31 -1.12 14.03
C ILE A 5 10.78 -1.46 15.43
N LEU A 6 10.36 -2.70 15.67
CA LEU A 6 9.87 -3.15 16.97
C LEU A 6 10.96 -3.14 18.03
N GLU A 7 12.17 -3.62 17.70
CA GLU A 7 13.34 -3.62 18.59
C GLU A 7 13.75 -2.21 18.98
N SER A 8 13.78 -1.29 18.02
CA SER A 8 14.05 0.13 18.30
C SER A 8 12.96 0.78 19.14
N PHE A 9 11.71 0.32 19.03
CA PHE A 9 10.63 0.81 19.88
C PHE A 9 10.84 0.39 21.34
N GLU A 10 11.19 -0.87 21.60
CA GLU A 10 11.45 -1.35 22.97
C GLU A 10 12.59 -0.60 23.63
N ALA A 11 13.62 -0.21 22.85
CA ALA A 11 14.74 0.59 23.35
C ALA A 11 14.36 2.06 23.67
N ASN A 12 13.26 2.58 23.08
CA ASN A 12 12.81 3.97 23.26
C ASN A 12 11.60 4.05 24.20
N GLN A 13 11.82 3.91 25.50
CA GLN A 13 10.77 3.88 26.53
C GLN A 13 9.96 5.18 26.67
N ALA A 14 10.37 6.26 26.00
CA ALA A 14 9.65 7.55 26.01
C ALA A 14 8.27 7.50 25.31
N LEU A 15 8.01 6.47 24.50
CA LEU A 15 6.78 6.31 23.76
C LEU A 15 5.88 5.25 24.43
N ASN A 16 4.91 5.69 25.21
CA ASN A 16 4.01 4.80 25.95
C ASN A 16 2.78 4.42 25.12
N TYR A 17 2.91 3.47 24.19
CA TYR A 17 1.83 2.97 23.38
C TYR A 17 1.53 1.48 23.64
N THR A 18 0.27 1.08 23.44
CA THR A 18 -0.10 -0.35 23.53
C THR A 18 0.50 -1.16 22.37
N LYS A 19 0.82 -2.44 22.59
CA LYS A 19 1.32 -3.36 21.56
C LYS A 19 0.42 -3.34 20.30
N SER A 20 -0.90 -3.35 20.49
CA SER A 20 -1.84 -3.30 19.38
C SER A 20 -1.72 -2.04 18.52
N TYR A 21 -1.45 -0.89 19.13
CA TYR A 21 -1.21 0.36 18.42
C TYR A 21 0.15 0.34 17.71
N ILE A 22 1.19 -0.12 18.40
CA ILE A 22 2.54 -0.21 17.86
C ILE A 22 2.55 -1.08 16.61
N VAL A 23 2.14 -2.34 16.75
CA VAL A 23 2.20 -3.34 15.69
C VAL A 23 1.19 -3.04 14.57
N GLY A 24 -0.02 -2.64 14.93
CA GLY A 24 -1.11 -2.49 13.97
C GLY A 24 -1.14 -1.14 13.24
N LYS A 25 -0.58 -0.07 13.84
CA LYS A 25 -0.65 1.28 13.26
C LYS A 25 0.71 1.97 13.13
N LEU A 26 1.56 1.89 14.16
CA LEU A 26 2.81 2.62 14.16
C LEU A 26 3.83 2.00 13.20
N VAL A 27 4.08 0.69 13.32
CA VAL A 27 5.04 -0.03 12.50
C VAL A 27 4.78 0.15 10.99
N PRO A 28 3.57 -0.04 10.44
CA PRO A 28 3.31 0.19 9.02
C PRO A 28 3.59 1.62 8.56
N LYS A 29 3.34 2.62 9.43
CA LYS A 29 3.64 4.02 9.11
C LYS A 29 5.14 4.29 9.06
N VAL A 30 5.88 3.73 10.01
CA VAL A 30 7.36 3.85 10.05
C VAL A 30 7.98 3.13 8.86
N GLU A 31 7.49 1.93 8.52
CA GLU A 31 7.93 1.21 7.31
C GLU A 31 7.76 2.05 6.04
N ASN A 32 6.57 2.62 5.87
CA ASN A 32 6.28 3.47 4.71
C ASN A 32 7.14 4.74 4.70
N ALA A 33 7.35 5.36 5.86
CA ALA A 33 8.20 6.55 5.99
C ALA A 33 9.67 6.24 5.66
N ILE A 34 10.22 5.11 6.13
CA ILE A 34 11.58 4.66 5.79
C ILE A 34 11.70 4.45 4.28
N ARG A 35 10.78 3.72 3.67
CA ARG A 35 10.78 3.50 2.20
C ARG A 35 10.71 4.82 1.44
N TYR A 36 9.85 5.74 1.90
CA TYR A 36 9.69 7.06 1.29
C TYR A 36 10.98 7.89 1.36
N ILE A 37 11.58 8.04 2.54
CA ILE A 37 12.83 8.80 2.71
C ILE A 37 13.96 8.15 1.92
N LYS A 38 14.03 6.84 1.93
CA LYS A 38 15.04 6.09 1.18
C LYS A 38 14.90 6.27 -0.33
N SER A 39 13.69 6.45 -0.86
CA SER A 39 13.46 6.74 -2.29
C SER A 39 14.04 8.09 -2.75
N TYR A 40 14.39 8.96 -1.81
CA TYR A 40 15.16 10.19 -2.07
C TYR A 40 16.69 10.00 -1.94
N GLY A 41 17.16 8.79 -1.67
CA GLY A 41 18.59 8.52 -1.46
C GLY A 41 19.11 9.01 -0.12
N ILE A 42 18.22 9.27 0.83
CA ILE A 42 18.57 9.72 2.19
C ILE A 42 18.74 8.49 3.07
N THR A 43 19.96 8.23 3.48
CA THR A 43 20.32 7.16 4.42
C THR A 43 20.40 7.71 5.85
N PRO A 44 20.31 6.87 6.90
CA PRO A 44 20.27 7.34 8.29
C PRO A 44 21.49 8.21 8.68
N ASP A 45 22.66 7.89 8.17
CA ASP A 45 23.91 8.62 8.40
C ASP A 45 23.90 10.06 7.85
N LYS A 46 22.99 10.35 6.91
CA LYS A 46 22.80 11.69 6.33
C LYS A 46 21.76 12.51 7.08
N ILE A 47 21.09 11.95 8.06
CA ILE A 47 20.04 12.63 8.83
C ILE A 47 20.65 13.25 10.08
N ASP A 48 20.65 14.58 10.13
CA ASP A 48 20.97 15.33 11.35
C ASP A 48 19.74 15.30 12.28
N LEU A 49 19.86 14.58 13.40
CA LEU A 49 18.76 14.37 14.35
C LEU A 49 18.18 15.70 14.84
N LYS A 50 19.03 16.66 15.21
CA LYS A 50 18.58 17.94 15.75
C LYS A 50 17.79 18.75 14.74
N LYS A 51 18.29 18.86 13.51
CA LYS A 51 17.58 19.51 12.42
C LYS A 51 16.28 18.79 12.07
N ALA A 52 16.27 17.48 12.08
CA ALA A 52 15.06 16.68 11.81
C ALA A 52 14.00 16.94 12.91
N GLN A 53 14.39 16.95 14.18
CA GLN A 53 13.49 17.29 15.29
C GLN A 53 12.91 18.70 15.14
N GLU A 54 13.75 19.71 14.89
CA GLU A 54 13.30 21.10 14.65
C GLU A 54 12.28 21.18 13.51
N GLN A 55 12.52 20.51 12.39
CA GLN A 55 11.59 20.51 11.24
C GLN A 55 10.27 19.80 11.55
N VAL A 56 10.31 18.69 12.27
CA VAL A 56 9.10 17.96 12.68
C VAL A 56 8.27 18.79 13.64
N VAL A 57 8.89 19.51 14.57
CA VAL A 57 8.22 20.43 15.49
C VAL A 57 7.56 21.58 14.72
N ILE A 58 8.27 22.22 13.80
CA ILE A 58 7.72 23.31 12.96
C ILE A 58 6.52 22.80 12.15
N ALA A 59 6.64 21.63 11.52
CA ALA A 59 5.55 21.02 10.76
C ALA A 59 4.36 20.67 11.67
N GLY A 60 4.60 20.15 12.86
CA GLY A 60 3.58 19.85 13.86
C GLY A 60 2.79 21.08 14.28
N LEU A 61 3.47 22.19 14.55
CA LEU A 61 2.84 23.47 14.88
C LEU A 61 2.01 24.02 13.71
N ALA A 62 2.54 23.95 12.50
CA ALA A 62 1.85 24.42 11.29
C ALA A 62 0.57 23.60 10.99
N THR A 63 0.58 22.30 11.27
CA THR A 63 -0.56 21.40 11.04
C THR A 63 -1.51 21.31 12.24
N LYS A 64 -1.23 22.05 13.33
CA LYS A 64 -2.00 21.98 14.60
C LYS A 64 -2.15 20.56 15.10
N THR A 65 -1.05 19.80 15.10
CA THR A 65 -1.05 18.42 15.60
C THR A 65 -1.46 18.35 17.06
N LYS A 66 -2.06 17.23 17.46
CA LYS A 66 -2.41 16.94 18.85
C LYS A 66 -1.23 16.43 19.70
N TYR A 67 -0.10 16.15 19.10
CA TYR A 67 1.09 15.65 19.79
C TYR A 67 1.87 16.79 20.42
N SER A 68 2.44 16.54 21.61
CA SER A 68 3.34 17.49 22.29
C SER A 68 4.68 17.61 21.55
N LEU A 69 5.44 18.65 21.85
CA LEU A 69 6.79 18.83 21.28
C LEU A 69 7.71 17.69 21.68
N GLU A 70 7.65 17.26 22.94
CA GLU A 70 8.45 16.14 23.47
C GLU A 70 8.11 14.82 22.75
N GLU A 71 6.82 14.57 22.48
CA GLU A 71 6.39 13.39 21.71
C GLU A 71 6.91 13.45 20.28
N LEU A 72 6.91 14.60 19.62
CA LEU A 72 7.42 14.77 18.27
C LEU A 72 8.95 14.56 18.21
N GLU A 73 9.69 15.08 19.17
CA GLU A 73 11.14 14.88 19.27
C GLU A 73 11.48 13.42 19.55
N ALA A 74 10.81 12.81 20.52
CA ALA A 74 10.98 11.38 20.84
C ALA A 74 10.65 10.48 19.66
N PHE A 75 9.56 10.77 18.94
CA PHE A 75 9.19 10.04 17.75
C PHE A 75 10.22 10.18 16.63
N THR A 76 10.77 11.39 16.43
CA THR A 76 11.81 11.61 15.41
C THR A 76 13.07 10.80 15.71
N LYS A 77 13.51 10.80 16.97
CA LYS A 77 14.64 9.97 17.42
C LYS A 77 14.35 8.50 17.18
N TYR A 78 13.22 8.00 17.64
CA TYR A 78 12.78 6.62 17.43
C TYR A 78 12.79 6.23 15.95
N PHE A 79 12.27 7.08 15.09
CA PHE A 79 12.23 6.85 13.64
C PHE A 79 13.66 6.66 13.06
N ILE A 80 14.58 7.52 13.43
CA ILE A 80 15.98 7.46 12.95
C ILE A 80 16.67 6.20 13.49
N ASP A 81 16.50 5.87 14.77
CA ASP A 81 17.04 4.66 15.39
C ASP A 81 16.49 3.40 14.70
N ALA A 82 15.19 3.35 14.41
CA ALA A 82 14.56 2.26 13.68
C ALA A 82 15.09 2.10 12.26
N TYR A 83 15.32 3.23 11.57
CA TYR A 83 15.90 3.22 10.23
C TYR A 83 17.36 2.73 10.26
N GLN A 84 18.15 3.22 11.21
CA GLN A 84 19.54 2.77 11.39
C GLN A 84 19.61 1.27 11.72
N ALA A 85 18.75 0.79 12.64
CA ALA A 85 18.68 -0.62 12.98
C ALA A 85 18.31 -1.49 11.78
N TYR A 86 17.39 -1.00 10.94
CA TYR A 86 17.02 -1.67 9.69
C TYR A 86 18.20 -1.78 8.74
N GLU A 87 18.90 -0.68 8.47
CA GLU A 87 20.08 -0.71 7.60
C GLU A 87 21.17 -1.65 8.13
N ASN A 88 21.43 -1.61 9.43
CA ASN A 88 22.45 -2.47 10.09
C ASN A 88 22.05 -3.96 10.08
N SER A 89 20.75 -4.29 10.04
CA SER A 89 20.26 -5.67 10.01
C SER A 89 20.45 -6.37 8.66
N LYS A 90 20.78 -5.62 7.62
CA LYS A 90 20.97 -6.12 6.26
C LYS A 90 22.42 -6.61 6.08
N THR A 91 22.69 -7.85 6.42
CA THR A 91 24.04 -8.44 6.20
C THR A 91 24.25 -8.80 4.73
N ASP A 92 23.36 -9.66 4.19
CA ASP A 92 23.49 -10.20 2.83
C ASP A 92 22.26 -9.87 1.94
N LYS A 93 21.35 -9.01 2.44
CA LYS A 93 20.10 -8.67 1.77
C LYS A 93 20.08 -7.22 1.34
N VAL A 94 19.46 -6.97 0.20
CA VAL A 94 19.24 -5.62 -0.33
C VAL A 94 17.76 -5.44 -0.62
N ASP A 95 17.24 -4.24 -0.39
CA ASP A 95 15.93 -3.86 -0.89
C ASP A 95 16.04 -3.18 -2.26
N TYR A 96 14.90 -2.89 -2.88
CA TYR A 96 14.89 -2.24 -4.22
C TYR A 96 15.64 -0.91 -4.25
N SER A 97 15.52 -0.10 -3.20
CA SER A 97 16.26 1.18 -3.15
C SER A 97 17.77 0.96 -3.01
N ASP A 98 18.20 -0.08 -2.28
CA ASP A 98 19.62 -0.43 -2.18
C ASP A 98 20.20 -0.85 -3.52
N MET A 99 19.44 -1.57 -4.33
CA MET A 99 19.86 -1.96 -5.70
C MET A 99 20.15 -0.71 -6.53
N LEU A 100 19.24 0.25 -6.51
CA LEU A 100 19.38 1.51 -7.25
C LEU A 100 20.53 2.37 -6.71
N LEU A 101 20.64 2.51 -5.39
CA LEU A 101 21.75 3.25 -4.74
C LEU A 101 23.11 2.60 -5.00
N THR A 102 23.17 1.26 -4.96
CA THR A 102 24.38 0.50 -5.29
C THR A 102 24.77 0.71 -6.75
N PHE A 103 23.79 0.71 -7.66
CA PHE A 103 24.07 1.03 -9.05
C PHE A 103 24.67 2.43 -9.20
N ILE A 104 24.08 3.44 -8.54
CA ILE A 104 24.59 4.82 -8.57
C ILE A 104 26.04 4.90 -8.06
N ALA A 105 26.33 4.17 -6.96
CA ALA A 105 27.65 4.18 -6.33
C ALA A 105 28.73 3.43 -7.14
N LYS A 106 28.34 2.33 -7.80
CA LYS A 106 29.28 1.45 -8.54
C LYS A 106 29.38 1.76 -10.03
N HIS A 107 28.47 2.57 -10.57
CA HIS A 107 28.44 2.90 -11.99
C HIS A 107 29.73 3.67 -12.41
N ARG A 108 30.46 3.11 -13.40
CA ARG A 108 31.79 3.59 -13.81
C ARG A 108 31.75 4.66 -14.91
N GLY A 109 30.60 5.24 -15.19
CA GLY A 109 30.45 6.31 -16.20
C GLY A 109 30.09 5.82 -17.60
N GLU A 110 29.80 4.55 -17.78
CA GLU A 110 29.27 4.00 -19.03
C GLU A 110 27.91 4.65 -19.33
N LYS A 111 27.72 5.06 -20.59
CA LYS A 111 26.49 5.72 -21.02
C LYS A 111 25.84 4.97 -22.17
N PHE A 112 24.50 5.02 -22.18
CA PHE A 112 23.72 4.56 -23.31
C PHE A 112 23.55 5.70 -24.29
N GLN A 113 23.71 5.40 -25.56
CA GLN A 113 23.54 6.39 -26.64
C GLN A 113 22.14 7.00 -26.62
N HIS A 114 21.11 6.22 -26.30
CA HIS A 114 19.74 6.68 -26.18
C HIS A 114 19.10 6.08 -24.92
N VAL A 115 18.48 6.94 -24.10
CA VAL A 115 17.69 6.55 -22.94
C VAL A 115 16.28 7.09 -23.11
N LEU A 116 15.29 6.20 -23.08
CA LEU A 116 13.87 6.53 -23.18
C LEU A 116 13.22 6.30 -21.83
N VAL A 117 12.49 7.28 -21.32
CA VAL A 117 11.77 7.20 -20.04
C VAL A 117 10.30 7.50 -20.30
N ASP A 118 9.45 6.55 -19.94
CA ASP A 118 8.01 6.74 -19.96
C ASP A 118 7.49 7.04 -18.54
N GLU A 119 6.32 7.66 -18.44
CA GLU A 119 5.68 8.05 -17.16
C GLU A 119 6.63 8.84 -16.23
N MET A 120 7.45 9.72 -16.77
CA MET A 120 8.51 10.41 -16.03
C MET A 120 8.03 11.20 -14.80
N GLN A 121 6.75 11.57 -14.73
CA GLN A 121 6.16 12.25 -13.57
C GLN A 121 6.09 11.38 -12.31
N ASP A 122 6.20 10.05 -12.46
CA ASP A 122 6.18 9.10 -11.33
C ASP A 122 7.58 8.74 -10.85
N MET A 123 8.61 9.20 -11.57
CA MET A 123 10.01 8.89 -11.27
C MET A 123 10.45 9.50 -9.93
N ASN A 124 11.01 8.66 -9.04
CA ASN A 124 11.58 9.13 -7.79
C ASN A 124 12.97 9.74 -7.97
N GLU A 125 13.53 10.29 -6.89
CA GLU A 125 14.82 11.00 -6.94
C GLU A 125 15.99 10.06 -7.32
N ILE A 126 16.01 8.83 -6.79
CA ILE A 126 17.08 7.87 -7.12
C ILE A 126 17.04 7.49 -8.60
N GLU A 127 15.85 7.22 -9.14
CA GLU A 127 15.65 6.91 -10.56
C GLU A 127 16.07 8.08 -11.44
N ALA A 128 15.73 9.31 -11.04
CA ALA A 128 16.16 10.53 -11.74
C ALA A 128 17.69 10.66 -11.76
N GLN A 129 18.37 10.33 -10.66
CA GLN A 129 19.84 10.34 -10.60
C GLN A 129 20.45 9.28 -11.52
N ILE A 130 19.86 8.09 -11.61
CA ILE A 130 20.28 7.04 -12.54
C ILE A 130 20.18 7.55 -13.98
N VAL A 131 19.00 8.05 -14.37
CA VAL A 131 18.76 8.57 -15.72
C VAL A 131 19.77 9.67 -16.08
N LYS A 132 20.07 10.59 -15.13
CA LYS A 132 21.09 11.65 -15.34
C LYS A 132 22.49 11.09 -15.55
N LYS A 133 22.84 9.94 -14.96
CA LYS A 133 24.17 9.33 -15.06
C LYS A 133 24.40 8.54 -16.34
N ILE A 134 23.37 7.83 -16.83
CA ILE A 134 23.54 6.80 -17.86
C ILE A 134 23.25 7.29 -19.29
N ASN A 135 22.75 8.52 -19.48
CA ASN A 135 22.31 8.98 -20.80
C ASN A 135 23.37 9.81 -21.54
N GLU A 136 23.42 9.64 -22.88
CA GLU A 136 23.98 10.60 -23.81
C GLU A 136 22.87 11.45 -24.45
N ASN A 137 21.83 10.79 -24.98
CA ASN A 137 20.62 11.39 -25.50
C ASN A 137 19.41 10.91 -24.72
N LEU A 138 18.59 11.82 -24.26
CA LEU A 138 17.45 11.54 -23.41
C LEU A 138 16.13 11.88 -24.11
N PHE A 139 15.21 10.91 -24.14
CA PHE A 139 13.84 11.08 -24.58
C PHE A 139 12.89 10.76 -23.43
N LEU A 140 12.07 11.74 -23.05
CA LEU A 140 11.19 11.65 -21.88
C LEU A 140 9.74 11.81 -22.30
N VAL A 141 8.88 10.93 -21.79
CA VAL A 141 7.42 11.02 -21.96
C VAL A 141 6.77 11.11 -20.58
N GLY A 142 5.82 12.01 -20.41
CA GLY A 142 5.10 12.14 -19.15
C GLY A 142 4.14 13.33 -19.14
N ASP A 143 3.30 13.34 -18.12
CA ASP A 143 2.32 14.39 -17.87
C ASP A 143 2.30 14.78 -16.38
N ALA A 144 2.80 15.94 -16.05
CA ALA A 144 2.85 16.45 -14.66
C ALA A 144 1.47 16.47 -13.97
N LYS A 145 0.38 16.59 -14.75
CA LYS A 145 -0.99 16.58 -14.22
C LYS A 145 -1.44 15.18 -13.77
N GLN A 146 -0.73 14.13 -14.21
CA GLN A 146 -0.98 12.73 -13.82
C GLN A 146 -0.04 12.23 -12.73
N ALA A 147 0.71 13.09 -12.07
CA ALA A 147 1.60 12.75 -10.95
C ALA A 147 0.78 12.40 -9.68
N ILE A 148 0.27 11.18 -9.58
CA ILE A 148 -0.53 10.70 -8.44
C ILE A 148 0.25 9.78 -7.48
N PHE A 149 1.50 9.43 -7.79
CA PHE A 149 2.37 8.56 -6.99
C PHE A 149 3.38 9.32 -6.11
N GLY A 150 3.08 10.56 -5.72
CA GLY A 150 3.92 11.35 -4.82
C GLY A 150 4.25 10.66 -3.48
N PHE A 151 3.36 9.78 -2.98
CA PHE A 151 3.57 8.98 -1.79
C PHE A 151 4.63 7.87 -1.96
N GLN A 152 5.06 7.55 -3.19
CA GLN A 152 6.15 6.63 -3.51
C GLN A 152 7.46 7.36 -3.82
N GLY A 153 7.52 8.68 -3.59
CA GLY A 153 8.70 9.49 -3.86
C GLY A 153 8.74 10.10 -5.27
N GLY A 154 7.69 9.93 -6.08
CA GLY A 154 7.54 10.64 -7.35
C GLY A 154 7.55 12.16 -7.11
N ALA A 155 8.48 12.87 -7.73
CA ALA A 155 8.68 14.30 -7.50
C ALA A 155 8.43 15.11 -8.77
N ILE A 156 7.40 15.94 -8.75
CA ILE A 156 7.13 16.94 -9.80
C ILE A 156 8.40 17.80 -10.09
N LYS A 157 9.23 18.01 -9.05
CA LYS A 157 10.51 18.70 -9.19
C LYS A 157 11.42 18.05 -10.23
N ASN A 158 11.51 16.71 -10.24
CA ASN A 158 12.32 15.99 -11.22
C ASN A 158 11.79 16.21 -12.63
N PHE A 159 10.46 16.16 -12.80
CA PHE A 159 9.82 16.49 -14.07
C PHE A 159 10.20 17.90 -14.54
N GLU A 160 10.12 18.90 -13.68
CA GLU A 160 10.45 20.30 -14.01
C GLU A 160 11.94 20.48 -14.33
N GLU A 161 12.84 19.81 -13.62
CA GLU A 161 14.28 19.87 -13.90
C GLU A 161 14.64 19.29 -15.28
N PHE A 162 14.03 18.17 -15.63
CA PHE A 162 14.23 17.57 -16.95
C PHE A 162 13.58 18.39 -18.05
N ALA A 163 12.36 18.88 -17.83
CA ALA A 163 11.66 19.73 -18.80
C ALA A 163 12.43 21.00 -19.16
N LYS A 164 13.18 21.59 -18.22
CA LYS A 164 14.06 22.75 -18.48
C LYS A 164 15.25 22.44 -19.38
N LYS A 165 15.68 21.17 -19.41
CA LYS A 165 16.86 20.75 -20.20
C LYS A 165 16.51 20.13 -21.53
N CYS A 166 15.27 19.76 -21.74
CA CYS A 166 14.78 19.13 -22.96
C CYS A 166 13.99 20.14 -23.81
N LYS A 167 13.92 19.90 -25.11
CA LYS A 167 13.01 20.64 -26.00
C LYS A 167 11.60 20.04 -25.83
N PRO A 168 10.63 20.73 -25.22
CA PRO A 168 9.31 20.18 -24.99
C PRO A 168 8.54 20.06 -26.32
N MET A 169 7.84 18.93 -26.47
CA MET A 169 6.87 18.70 -27.53
C MET A 169 5.54 18.32 -26.88
N LEU A 170 4.47 18.98 -27.30
CA LEU A 170 3.13 18.72 -26.73
C LEU A 170 2.37 17.74 -27.63
N LEU A 171 1.94 16.63 -27.05
CA LEU A 171 0.97 15.72 -27.66
C LEU A 171 -0.44 16.21 -27.29
N ALA A 172 -1.00 17.11 -28.09
CA ALA A 172 -2.27 17.79 -27.75
C ALA A 172 -3.52 17.00 -28.14
N THR A 173 -3.41 15.97 -28.96
CA THR A 173 -4.55 15.17 -29.41
C THR A 173 -4.80 14.00 -28.47
N ASN A 174 -5.94 14.02 -27.79
CA ASN A 174 -6.41 12.91 -26.96
C ASN A 174 -7.16 11.89 -27.82
N LEU A 175 -6.67 10.66 -27.85
CA LEU A 175 -7.26 9.54 -28.61
C LEU A 175 -8.10 8.60 -27.73
N ARG A 176 -8.07 8.77 -26.40
CA ARG A 176 -8.73 7.90 -25.43
C ARG A 176 -10.13 8.37 -25.09
N SER A 177 -10.25 9.57 -24.55
CA SER A 177 -11.50 10.13 -24.03
C SER A 177 -12.21 11.04 -25.04
N THR A 178 -13.51 11.25 -24.89
CA THR A 178 -14.27 12.20 -25.68
C THR A 178 -13.95 13.66 -25.32
N GLN A 179 -14.31 14.61 -26.19
CA GLN A 179 -14.07 16.03 -25.94
C GLN A 179 -14.78 16.50 -24.68
N GLU A 180 -15.99 16.03 -24.42
CA GLU A 180 -16.80 16.41 -23.27
C GLU A 180 -16.16 15.94 -21.94
N ILE A 181 -15.56 14.75 -21.93
CA ILE A 181 -14.79 14.24 -20.79
C ILE A 181 -13.52 15.08 -20.60
N LEU A 182 -12.86 15.41 -21.68
CA LEU A 182 -11.63 16.24 -21.66
C LEU A 182 -11.92 17.63 -21.09
N ASP A 183 -12.97 18.29 -21.57
CA ASP A 183 -13.39 19.61 -21.10
C ASP A 183 -13.83 19.60 -19.64
N TYR A 184 -14.60 18.57 -19.23
CA TYR A 184 -14.98 18.38 -17.84
C TYR A 184 -13.76 18.23 -16.94
N SER A 185 -12.83 17.34 -17.31
CA SER A 185 -11.61 17.09 -16.55
C SER A 185 -10.71 18.31 -16.45
N LYS A 186 -10.55 19.07 -17.57
CA LYS A 186 -9.82 20.33 -17.64
C LYS A 186 -10.40 21.35 -16.64
N ASN A 187 -11.71 21.57 -16.68
CA ASN A 187 -12.36 22.52 -15.80
C ASN A 187 -12.22 22.14 -14.33
N TYR A 188 -12.42 20.86 -14.01
CA TYR A 188 -12.23 20.35 -12.66
C TYR A 188 -10.79 20.51 -12.16
N PHE A 189 -9.80 20.17 -12.97
CA PHE A 189 -8.39 20.33 -12.66
C PHE A 189 -8.02 21.80 -12.41
N LEU A 190 -8.42 22.70 -13.29
CA LEU A 190 -8.14 24.13 -13.18
C LEU A 190 -8.82 24.77 -11.96
N ALA A 191 -9.98 24.27 -11.54
CA ALA A 191 -10.65 24.73 -10.33
C ALA A 191 -9.92 24.31 -9.04
N GLY A 192 -9.24 23.15 -9.03
CA GLY A 192 -8.56 22.59 -7.86
C GLY A 192 -7.06 22.86 -7.76
N THR A 193 -6.41 23.34 -8.84
CA THR A 193 -4.95 23.50 -8.85
C THR A 193 -4.51 24.90 -8.42
N SER A 194 -3.47 24.98 -7.58
CA SER A 194 -2.76 26.23 -7.28
C SER A 194 -1.87 26.74 -8.43
N TYR A 195 -1.66 25.93 -9.45
CA TYR A 195 -0.83 26.25 -10.60
C TYR A 195 -1.64 26.58 -11.86
N ARG A 196 -2.82 27.17 -11.70
CA ARG A 196 -3.77 27.45 -12.77
C ARG A 196 -3.14 28.12 -13.99
N SER A 197 -2.44 29.24 -13.80
CA SER A 197 -1.84 30.01 -14.88
C SER A 197 -0.78 29.24 -15.69
N LYS A 198 -0.13 28.26 -15.06
CA LYS A 198 0.86 27.40 -15.71
C LYS A 198 0.21 26.41 -16.68
N PHE A 199 -0.89 25.80 -16.27
CA PHE A 199 -1.52 24.72 -17.03
C PHE A 199 -2.62 25.22 -17.98
N GLU A 200 -3.18 26.38 -17.77
CA GLU A 200 -4.31 26.89 -18.57
C GLU A 200 -3.97 26.97 -20.06
N LYS A 201 -2.84 27.61 -20.39
CA LYS A 201 -2.34 27.74 -21.78
C LYS A 201 -2.03 26.39 -22.44
N GLU A 202 -1.49 25.45 -21.65
CA GLU A 202 -1.21 24.10 -22.15
C GLU A 202 -2.51 23.36 -22.47
N LEU A 203 -3.48 23.40 -21.56
CA LEU A 203 -4.75 22.72 -21.67
C LEU A 203 -5.68 23.31 -22.74
N GLU A 204 -5.52 24.56 -23.15
CA GLU A 204 -6.26 25.17 -24.25
C GLU A 204 -6.04 24.45 -25.59
N ASN A 205 -4.88 23.88 -25.80
CA ASN A 205 -4.52 23.19 -27.03
C ASN A 205 -4.99 21.73 -27.08
N PHE A 206 -5.49 21.17 -25.95
CA PHE A 206 -5.93 19.79 -25.90
C PHE A 206 -7.28 19.60 -26.61
N LYS A 207 -7.29 18.69 -27.57
CA LYS A 207 -8.48 18.32 -28.35
C LYS A 207 -8.64 16.82 -28.38
N SER A 208 -9.85 16.34 -28.39
CA SER A 208 -10.15 14.94 -28.63
C SER A 208 -10.51 14.70 -30.10
N SER A 209 -10.19 13.51 -30.58
CA SER A 209 -10.68 13.01 -31.86
C SER A 209 -12.10 12.42 -31.81
N LYS A 210 -12.70 12.38 -30.61
CA LYS A 210 -14.00 11.74 -30.33
C LYS A 210 -14.94 12.72 -29.64
N ASN A 211 -16.22 12.63 -29.94
CA ASN A 211 -17.29 13.29 -29.21
C ASN A 211 -18.15 12.23 -28.46
N GLY A 212 -18.80 12.63 -27.38
CA GLY A 212 -19.62 11.75 -26.58
C GLY A 212 -20.51 12.49 -25.58
N PRO A 213 -21.17 11.78 -24.67
CA PRO A 213 -22.03 12.40 -23.69
C PRO A 213 -21.23 13.21 -22.66
N ILE A 214 -21.84 14.26 -22.15
CA ILE A 214 -21.30 15.05 -21.03
C ILE A 214 -21.27 14.17 -19.76
N PRO A 215 -20.18 14.18 -18.98
CA PRO A 215 -20.12 13.51 -17.70
C PRO A 215 -21.25 13.92 -16.75
N LYS A 216 -21.88 12.96 -16.10
CA LYS A 216 -23.03 13.18 -15.21
C LYS A 216 -22.60 13.03 -13.75
N ILE A 217 -23.08 13.93 -12.90
CA ILE A 217 -22.95 13.83 -11.45
C ILE A 217 -24.30 13.40 -10.88
N PHE A 218 -24.29 12.34 -10.08
CA PHE A 218 -25.47 11.86 -9.36
C PHE A 218 -25.27 12.12 -7.87
N GLN A 219 -26.21 12.85 -7.27
CA GLN A 219 -26.30 12.98 -5.82
C GLN A 219 -27.39 12.02 -5.35
N THR A 220 -27.04 11.07 -4.50
CA THR A 220 -27.95 10.01 -4.07
C THR A 220 -27.59 9.46 -2.71
N ASP A 221 -28.60 9.08 -1.94
CA ASP A 221 -28.44 8.38 -0.65
C ASP A 221 -28.27 6.86 -0.83
N ALA A 222 -28.43 6.35 -2.04
CA ALA A 222 -28.31 4.94 -2.40
C ALA A 222 -27.28 4.71 -3.53
N PRO A 223 -25.99 5.01 -3.31
CA PRO A 223 -24.96 4.97 -4.37
C PRO A 223 -24.81 3.59 -5.00
N LEU A 224 -24.92 2.53 -4.23
CA LEU A 224 -24.76 1.16 -4.73
C LEU A 224 -25.93 0.72 -5.62
N SER A 225 -27.16 1.12 -5.29
CA SER A 225 -28.33 0.88 -6.15
C SER A 225 -28.22 1.64 -7.48
N MET A 226 -27.64 2.85 -7.44
CA MET A 226 -27.33 3.61 -8.64
C MET A 226 -26.28 2.91 -9.50
N VAL A 227 -25.23 2.35 -8.89
CA VAL A 227 -24.22 1.55 -9.62
C VAL A 227 -24.89 0.40 -10.35
N ARG A 228 -25.76 -0.38 -9.69
CA ARG A 228 -26.50 -1.47 -10.33
C ARG A 228 -27.28 -0.99 -11.54
N ARG A 229 -28.06 0.09 -11.40
CA ARG A 229 -28.81 0.65 -12.52
C ARG A 229 -27.92 1.01 -13.70
N LEU A 230 -26.79 1.67 -13.45
CA LEU A 230 -25.83 2.06 -14.49
C LEU A 230 -25.18 0.85 -15.17
N LEU A 231 -24.93 -0.25 -14.44
CA LEU A 231 -24.45 -1.50 -15.01
C LEU A 231 -25.52 -2.12 -15.92
N ASP A 232 -26.78 -2.16 -15.49
CA ASP A 232 -27.91 -2.71 -16.28
C ASP A 232 -28.14 -1.90 -17.55
N GLU A 233 -28.05 -0.56 -17.48
CA GLU A 233 -28.21 0.34 -18.63
C GLU A 233 -27.07 0.24 -19.66
N ASN A 234 -25.91 -0.32 -19.27
CA ASN A 234 -24.69 -0.35 -20.08
C ASN A 234 -24.12 -1.76 -20.28
N LYS A 235 -24.96 -2.79 -20.29
CA LYS A 235 -24.54 -4.18 -20.56
C LYS A 235 -23.81 -4.28 -21.90
N GLY A 236 -22.77 -5.12 -21.97
CA GLY A 236 -21.94 -5.33 -23.15
C GLY A 236 -20.89 -4.24 -23.38
N LYS A 237 -20.65 -3.37 -22.38
CA LYS A 237 -19.56 -2.38 -22.41
C LYS A 237 -18.54 -2.66 -21.31
N LYS A 238 -17.29 -2.32 -21.58
CA LYS A 238 -16.24 -2.38 -20.57
C LYS A 238 -16.40 -1.26 -19.55
N ILE A 239 -16.84 -1.60 -18.34
CA ILE A 239 -17.18 -0.64 -17.29
C ILE A 239 -16.12 -0.65 -16.19
N GLY A 240 -15.55 0.52 -15.89
CA GLY A 240 -14.69 0.73 -14.73
C GLY A 240 -15.46 1.32 -13.55
N ILE A 241 -15.61 0.58 -12.45
CA ILE A 241 -16.09 1.13 -11.18
C ILE A 241 -14.84 1.53 -10.37
N ILE A 242 -14.67 2.83 -10.18
CA ILE A 242 -13.45 3.37 -9.57
C ILE A 242 -13.78 4.00 -8.22
N THR A 243 -13.05 3.59 -7.19
CA THR A 243 -13.14 4.14 -5.83
C THR A 243 -11.84 4.84 -5.42
N ARG A 244 -11.89 5.70 -4.41
CA ARG A 244 -10.70 6.39 -3.90
C ARG A 244 -9.83 5.46 -3.06
N THR A 245 -10.42 4.59 -2.26
CA THR A 245 -9.72 3.73 -1.30
C THR A 245 -10.12 2.27 -1.46
N ASN A 246 -9.25 1.37 -1.01
CA ASN A 246 -9.57 -0.06 -0.95
C ASN A 246 -10.77 -0.36 -0.03
N TYR A 247 -10.97 0.43 1.03
CA TYR A 247 -12.13 0.29 1.92
C TYR A 247 -13.46 0.49 1.18
N GLN A 248 -13.56 1.54 0.38
CA GLN A 248 -14.75 1.80 -0.44
C GLN A 248 -14.96 0.68 -1.47
N LEU A 249 -13.87 0.18 -2.04
CA LEU A 249 -13.90 -0.93 -2.99
C LEU A 249 -14.52 -2.20 -2.38
N VAL A 250 -14.20 -2.53 -1.11
CA VAL A 250 -14.83 -3.66 -0.39
C VAL A 250 -16.35 -3.48 -0.27
N ASN A 251 -16.81 -2.29 0.04
CA ASN A 251 -18.26 -2.05 0.17
C ASN A 251 -18.98 -2.26 -1.17
N VAL A 252 -18.36 -1.83 -2.26
CA VAL A 252 -18.89 -2.08 -3.61
C VAL A 252 -18.83 -3.56 -3.96
N SER A 253 -17.72 -4.26 -3.70
CA SER A 253 -17.59 -5.69 -4.00
C SER A 253 -18.63 -6.54 -3.27
N LYS A 254 -18.84 -6.30 -1.97
CA LYS A 254 -19.87 -6.98 -1.19
C LYS A 254 -21.27 -6.80 -1.78
N TYR A 255 -21.57 -5.60 -2.26
CA TYR A 255 -22.86 -5.33 -2.90
C TYR A 255 -22.99 -6.08 -4.23
N LEU A 256 -21.94 -6.11 -5.05
CA LEU A 256 -21.93 -6.84 -6.33
C LEU A 256 -22.07 -8.35 -6.08
N ASP A 257 -21.33 -8.89 -5.10
CA ASP A 257 -21.41 -10.30 -4.70
C ASP A 257 -22.82 -10.68 -4.22
N PHE A 258 -23.41 -9.87 -3.33
CA PHE A 258 -24.75 -10.10 -2.81
C PHE A 258 -25.83 -10.12 -3.90
N ASN A 259 -25.64 -9.33 -4.95
CA ASN A 259 -26.55 -9.26 -6.09
C ASN A 259 -26.18 -10.18 -7.26
N ASN A 260 -25.16 -11.07 -7.08
CA ASN A 260 -24.63 -11.96 -8.12
C ASN A 260 -24.23 -11.22 -9.42
N ILE A 261 -23.66 -10.03 -9.30
CA ILE A 261 -23.16 -9.24 -10.43
C ILE A 261 -21.71 -9.60 -10.65
N PRO A 262 -21.30 -10.18 -11.79
CA PRO A 262 -19.92 -10.54 -12.05
C PRO A 262 -19.04 -9.31 -12.25
N TYR A 263 -17.84 -9.32 -11.69
CA TYR A 263 -16.83 -8.27 -11.85
C TYR A 263 -15.42 -8.83 -11.70
N VAL A 264 -14.43 -8.15 -12.27
CA VAL A 264 -13.01 -8.38 -12.02
C VAL A 264 -12.51 -7.32 -11.04
N SER A 265 -11.92 -7.70 -9.93
CA SER A 265 -11.25 -6.74 -9.05
C SER A 265 -9.77 -6.66 -9.41
N THR A 266 -9.27 -5.46 -9.66
CA THR A 266 -7.83 -5.22 -9.86
C THR A 266 -7.10 -4.90 -8.55
N ALA A 267 -7.84 -4.64 -7.49
CA ALA A 267 -7.29 -4.67 -6.16
C ALA A 267 -7.28 -6.14 -5.73
N SER A 268 -6.13 -6.68 -5.35
CA SER A 268 -6.11 -7.80 -4.41
C SER A 268 -7.18 -7.51 -3.39
N GLN A 269 -8.11 -8.44 -3.19
CA GLN A 269 -9.33 -8.23 -2.36
C GLN A 269 -8.94 -7.33 -1.19
N ALA A 270 -9.70 -6.26 -0.94
CA ALA A 270 -9.34 -5.16 -0.05
C ALA A 270 -9.11 -5.64 1.38
N THR A 271 -8.12 -6.46 1.51
CA THR A 271 -7.52 -6.90 2.75
C THR A 271 -6.42 -5.91 3.04
N SER A 272 -6.41 -5.38 4.22
CA SER A 272 -5.21 -4.75 4.73
C SER A 272 -4.09 -5.78 4.66
N LEU A 273 -3.10 -5.55 3.80
CA LEU A 273 -1.92 -6.43 3.71
C LEU A 273 -1.31 -6.62 5.11
N ASN A 274 -1.36 -5.59 5.94
CA ASN A 274 -0.92 -5.67 7.32
C ASN A 274 -1.83 -6.58 8.16
N ALA A 275 -3.15 -6.44 8.10
CA ALA A 275 -4.08 -7.29 8.83
C ALA A 275 -3.95 -8.76 8.41
N ARG A 276 -3.78 -9.00 7.12
CA ARG A 276 -3.58 -10.35 6.57
C ARG A 276 -2.28 -10.98 7.06
N ASN A 277 -1.16 -10.27 6.96
CA ASN A 277 0.13 -10.77 7.41
C ASN A 277 0.15 -11.04 8.92
N GLU A 278 -0.47 -10.16 9.72
CA GLU A 278 -0.65 -10.37 11.15
C GLU A 278 -1.45 -11.63 11.43
N LEU A 279 -2.58 -11.79 10.76
CA LEU A 279 -3.49 -12.90 10.97
C LEU A 279 -2.88 -14.23 10.52
N ILE A 280 -2.30 -14.28 9.33
CA ILE A 280 -1.64 -15.47 8.80
C ILE A 280 -0.44 -15.85 9.68
N GLY A 281 0.40 -14.88 10.04
CA GLY A 281 1.54 -15.12 10.93
C GLY A 281 1.12 -15.65 12.29
N TYR A 282 0.00 -15.15 12.85
CA TYR A 282 -0.55 -15.63 14.10
C TYR A 282 -1.07 -17.07 14.01
N ILE A 283 -1.91 -17.36 13.01
CA ILE A 283 -2.46 -18.70 12.78
C ILE A 283 -1.34 -19.70 12.51
N LYS A 284 -0.36 -19.31 11.69
CA LYS A 284 0.79 -20.15 11.38
C LYS A 284 1.58 -20.55 12.62
N GLY A 285 1.84 -19.61 13.52
CA GLY A 285 2.55 -19.91 14.75
C GLY A 285 1.76 -20.79 15.73
N LEU A 286 0.42 -20.68 15.73
CA LEU A 286 -0.43 -21.55 16.55
C LEU A 286 -0.53 -22.99 16.01
N LEU A 287 -0.44 -23.17 14.69
CA LEU A 287 -0.54 -24.47 14.03
C LEU A 287 0.82 -25.16 13.84
N SER A 288 1.92 -24.47 14.14
CA SER A 288 3.27 -24.96 13.88
C SER A 288 3.95 -25.49 15.16
N ASP A 289 4.69 -26.60 15.02
CA ASP A 289 5.57 -27.12 16.06
C ASP A 289 6.92 -26.36 16.13
N ARG A 290 7.18 -25.44 15.18
CA ARG A 290 8.44 -24.72 15.09
C ARG A 290 8.43 -23.50 16.00
N LEU A 291 9.32 -23.46 16.99
CA LEU A 291 9.48 -22.34 17.92
C LEU A 291 9.68 -20.99 17.22
N GLU A 292 10.40 -20.96 16.08
CA GLU A 292 10.62 -19.75 15.31
C GLU A 292 9.31 -19.12 14.81
N GLU A 293 8.38 -19.96 14.35
CA GLU A 293 7.06 -19.52 13.87
C GLU A 293 6.17 -19.08 15.03
N LYS A 294 6.22 -19.80 16.17
CA LYS A 294 5.53 -19.42 17.42
C LYS A 294 6.04 -18.05 17.94
N ILE A 295 7.34 -17.80 17.93
CA ILE A 295 7.92 -16.51 18.30
C ILE A 295 7.48 -15.40 17.33
N THR A 296 7.48 -15.69 16.03
CA THR A 296 6.99 -14.74 15.04
C THR A 296 5.52 -14.38 15.30
N ALA A 297 4.68 -15.37 15.61
CA ALA A 297 3.28 -15.18 15.99
C ALA A 297 3.13 -14.37 17.30
N ALA A 298 4.05 -14.53 18.25
CA ALA A 298 4.06 -13.75 19.48
C ALA A 298 4.21 -12.24 19.26
N PHE A 299 4.86 -11.80 18.16
CA PHE A 299 4.94 -10.39 17.79
C PHE A 299 3.65 -9.82 17.18
N THR A 300 2.68 -10.64 16.84
CA THR A 300 1.42 -10.18 16.25
C THR A 300 0.51 -9.51 17.28
N THR A 301 -0.45 -8.73 16.80
CA THR A 301 -1.46 -8.08 17.65
C THR A 301 -2.46 -9.06 18.28
N PHE A 302 -2.54 -10.29 17.77
CA PHE A 302 -3.43 -11.34 18.28
C PHE A 302 -2.82 -12.11 19.45
N SER A 303 -1.51 -12.03 19.62
CA SER A 303 -0.78 -12.72 20.67
C SER A 303 -1.15 -12.20 22.07
N PRO A 304 -1.26 -13.08 23.10
CA PRO A 304 -1.48 -12.68 24.47
C PRO A 304 -0.26 -12.03 25.15
N PHE A 305 0.93 -12.22 24.58
CA PHE A 305 2.17 -11.72 25.15
C PHE A 305 2.32 -10.22 24.95
N THR A 306 2.85 -9.52 25.95
CA THR A 306 3.29 -8.13 25.82
C THR A 306 4.48 -8.03 24.86
N LEU A 307 4.81 -6.83 24.40
CA LEU A 307 5.96 -6.63 23.54
C LEU A 307 7.28 -7.03 24.25
N LYS A 308 7.40 -6.67 25.54
CA LYS A 308 8.54 -7.04 26.38
C LYS A 308 8.70 -8.56 26.51
N GLU A 309 7.64 -9.27 26.89
CA GLU A 309 7.66 -10.74 26.97
C GLU A 309 8.04 -11.37 25.62
N THR A 310 7.56 -10.81 24.51
CA THR A 310 7.91 -11.31 23.18
C THR A 310 9.40 -11.15 22.86
N PHE A 311 10.02 -10.03 23.25
CA PHE A 311 11.47 -9.87 23.12
C PHE A 311 12.25 -10.79 24.05
N GLU A 312 11.79 -11.00 25.28
CA GLU A 312 12.38 -11.99 26.21
C GLU A 312 12.32 -13.41 25.63
N LEU A 313 11.20 -13.81 25.00
CA LEU A 313 11.06 -15.09 24.30
C LEU A 313 12.00 -15.19 23.10
N SER A 314 12.13 -14.11 22.30
CA SER A 314 13.05 -14.06 21.17
C SER A 314 14.52 -14.20 21.63
N ALA A 315 14.90 -13.54 22.72
CA ALA A 315 16.22 -13.66 23.31
C ALA A 315 16.48 -15.06 23.87
N ALA A 316 15.48 -15.65 24.56
CA ALA A 316 15.55 -17.02 25.07
C ALA A 316 15.75 -18.04 23.93
N TYR A 317 15.11 -17.87 22.79
CA TYR A 317 15.29 -18.70 21.61
C TYR A 317 16.72 -18.63 21.07
N LYS A 318 17.27 -17.41 20.91
CA LYS A 318 18.66 -17.21 20.47
C LYS A 318 19.68 -17.85 21.42
N ASN A 319 19.38 -17.78 22.72
CA ASN A 319 20.25 -18.32 23.78
C ASN A 319 19.94 -19.79 24.13
N LYS A 320 19.00 -20.43 23.45
CA LYS A 320 18.55 -21.82 23.69
C LYS A 320 18.07 -22.10 25.15
N ASP A 321 17.48 -21.07 25.77
CA ASP A 321 16.94 -21.14 27.15
C ASP A 321 15.55 -21.83 27.13
N LYS A 322 15.55 -23.15 27.28
CA LYS A 322 14.33 -23.97 27.22
C LYS A 322 13.31 -23.59 28.30
N GLN A 323 13.75 -23.25 29.50
CA GLN A 323 12.83 -22.97 30.62
C GLN A 323 11.96 -21.74 30.33
N LYS A 324 12.54 -20.70 29.72
CA LYS A 324 11.76 -19.52 29.33
C LYS A 324 10.83 -19.76 28.13
N LEU A 325 11.15 -20.76 27.33
CA LEU A 325 10.38 -21.09 26.12
C LEU A 325 9.16 -21.98 26.38
N GLU A 326 9.06 -22.62 27.57
CA GLU A 326 7.94 -23.51 27.93
C GLU A 326 6.56 -22.84 27.74
N LYS A 327 6.45 -21.52 28.01
CA LYS A 327 5.19 -20.76 27.85
C LYS A 327 4.69 -20.70 26.40
N ILE A 328 5.61 -20.70 25.44
CA ILE A 328 5.28 -20.59 24.03
C ILE A 328 5.27 -21.97 23.35
N ASP A 329 5.98 -22.93 23.90
CA ASP A 329 6.05 -24.29 23.36
C ASP A 329 4.68 -24.97 23.36
N ASN A 330 3.92 -24.80 24.45
CA ASN A 330 2.55 -25.32 24.62
C ASN A 330 1.47 -24.40 24.01
N TRP A 331 1.85 -23.37 23.26
CA TRP A 331 0.91 -22.44 22.65
C TRP A 331 0.58 -22.89 21.23
N GLU A 332 -0.39 -23.81 21.14
CA GLU A 332 -0.75 -24.48 19.88
C GLU A 332 -2.24 -24.79 19.80
N ILE A 333 -2.72 -25.00 18.58
CA ILE A 333 -4.05 -25.53 18.26
C ILE A 333 -3.88 -26.56 17.14
N ASN A 334 -4.86 -27.46 17.02
CA ASN A 334 -4.86 -28.44 15.94
C ASN A 334 -5.46 -27.83 14.66
N LEU A 335 -5.04 -28.35 13.50
CA LEU A 335 -5.59 -27.98 12.20
C LEU A 335 -6.97 -28.66 11.99
N THR A 336 -7.96 -28.27 12.79
CA THR A 336 -9.34 -28.74 12.70
C THR A 336 -10.30 -27.58 12.50
N ALA A 337 -11.42 -27.84 11.83
CA ALA A 337 -12.45 -26.83 11.60
C ALA A 337 -13.00 -26.28 12.92
N GLU A 338 -13.19 -27.16 13.94
CA GLU A 338 -13.75 -26.81 15.23
C GLU A 338 -12.85 -25.83 16.01
N GLU A 339 -11.54 -26.13 16.13
CA GLU A 339 -10.60 -25.28 16.86
C GLU A 339 -10.39 -23.94 16.16
N LEU A 340 -10.31 -23.94 14.83
CA LEU A 340 -10.20 -22.71 14.06
C LEU A 340 -11.47 -21.87 14.12
N ASP A 341 -12.66 -22.46 14.04
CA ASP A 341 -13.92 -21.73 14.20
C ASP A 341 -14.03 -21.09 15.59
N LYS A 342 -13.63 -21.80 16.63
CA LYS A 342 -13.56 -21.27 17.99
C LYS A 342 -12.58 -20.11 18.09
N LEU A 343 -11.37 -20.26 17.53
CA LEU A 343 -10.36 -19.21 17.50
C LEU A 343 -10.86 -17.94 16.80
N PHE A 344 -11.52 -18.10 15.65
CA PHE A 344 -12.07 -16.97 14.92
C PHE A 344 -13.21 -16.29 15.68
N ALA A 345 -14.16 -17.07 16.22
CA ALA A 345 -15.32 -16.53 16.91
C ALA A 345 -14.94 -15.81 18.22
N GLU A 346 -14.12 -16.45 19.05
CA GLU A 346 -13.83 -15.96 20.40
C GLU A 346 -12.73 -14.88 20.43
N LYS A 347 -11.79 -14.89 19.49
CA LYS A 347 -10.62 -14.03 19.54
C LYS A 347 -10.42 -13.15 18.30
N ILE A 348 -10.40 -13.73 17.11
CA ILE A 348 -10.00 -13.01 15.89
C ILE A 348 -11.06 -11.99 15.50
N TYR A 349 -12.32 -12.40 15.37
CA TYR A 349 -13.40 -11.51 14.95
C TYR A 349 -13.65 -10.33 15.91
N PRO A 350 -13.72 -10.53 17.25
CA PRO A 350 -13.87 -9.41 18.17
C PRO A 350 -12.73 -8.40 18.08
N LEU A 351 -11.48 -8.88 18.01
CA LEU A 351 -10.32 -8.01 17.89
C LEU A 351 -10.29 -7.28 16.54
N CYS A 352 -10.57 -7.97 15.45
CA CYS A 352 -10.62 -7.36 14.13
C CYS A 352 -11.76 -6.33 14.01
N ALA A 353 -12.92 -6.59 14.58
CA ALA A 353 -14.03 -5.64 14.63
C ALA A 353 -13.65 -4.35 15.38
N SER A 354 -12.92 -4.48 16.49
CA SER A 354 -12.44 -3.31 17.25
C SER A 354 -11.40 -2.46 16.48
N LYS A 355 -10.71 -3.05 15.50
CA LYS A 355 -9.73 -2.38 14.65
C LYS A 355 -10.33 -1.74 13.39
N GLY A 356 -11.56 -2.09 13.08
CA GLY A 356 -12.32 -1.54 11.96
C GLY A 356 -12.65 -2.55 10.86
N ALA A 357 -13.52 -2.10 9.95
CA ALA A 357 -14.12 -2.96 8.93
C ALA A 357 -13.11 -3.65 8.00
N GLU A 358 -11.99 -3.00 7.70
CA GLU A 358 -10.93 -3.58 6.87
C GLU A 358 -10.30 -4.83 7.51
N TRP A 359 -10.01 -4.76 8.81
CA TRP A 359 -9.50 -5.89 9.58
C TRP A 359 -10.51 -7.02 9.67
N PHE A 360 -11.76 -6.68 9.96
CA PHE A 360 -12.83 -7.66 10.08
C PHE A 360 -13.09 -8.39 8.74
N THR A 361 -13.11 -7.65 7.64
CA THR A 361 -13.27 -8.24 6.30
C THR A 361 -12.11 -9.17 5.95
N THR A 362 -10.87 -8.74 6.26
CA THR A 362 -9.70 -9.59 6.08
C THR A 362 -9.83 -10.90 6.84
N ALA A 363 -10.25 -10.84 8.10
CA ALA A 363 -10.45 -12.04 8.92
C ALA A 363 -11.54 -12.97 8.32
N MET A 364 -12.64 -12.41 7.82
CA MET A 364 -13.69 -13.21 7.16
C MET A 364 -13.17 -13.92 5.91
N LEU A 365 -12.37 -13.25 5.08
CA LEU A 365 -11.82 -13.82 3.86
C LEU A 365 -10.81 -14.92 4.16
N VAL A 366 -9.90 -14.68 5.10
CA VAL A 366 -8.92 -15.71 5.52
C VAL A 366 -9.65 -16.92 6.11
N ASN A 367 -10.67 -16.73 6.96
CA ASN A 367 -11.44 -17.85 7.49
C ASN A 367 -12.17 -18.63 6.40
N LYS A 368 -12.73 -17.94 5.40
CA LYS A 368 -13.37 -18.59 4.25
C LYS A 368 -12.37 -19.48 3.48
N GLN A 369 -11.17 -18.97 3.19
CA GLN A 369 -10.11 -19.73 2.53
C GLN A 369 -9.67 -20.95 3.36
N ILE A 370 -9.52 -20.78 4.68
CA ILE A 370 -9.20 -21.90 5.58
C ILE A 370 -10.28 -22.98 5.53
N LYS A 371 -11.55 -22.58 5.64
CA LYS A 371 -12.69 -23.53 5.58
C LYS A 371 -12.73 -24.27 4.25
N GLU A 372 -12.52 -23.57 3.15
CA GLU A 372 -12.46 -24.16 1.82
C GLU A 372 -11.33 -25.21 1.73
N TYR A 373 -10.14 -24.85 2.24
CA TYR A 373 -9.01 -25.79 2.25
C TYR A 373 -9.28 -27.05 3.10
N LEU A 374 -9.92 -26.90 4.25
CA LEU A 374 -10.24 -28.02 5.14
C LEU A 374 -11.27 -29.00 4.56
N THR A 375 -11.92 -28.68 3.43
CA THR A 375 -12.76 -29.66 2.70
C THR A 375 -11.94 -30.70 1.93
N PHE A 376 -10.63 -30.51 1.77
CA PHE A 376 -9.76 -31.47 1.11
C PHE A 376 -9.54 -32.72 1.98
N GLN A 377 -9.30 -33.87 1.34
CA GLN A 377 -9.24 -35.16 2.07
C GLN A 377 -8.05 -35.26 3.03
N THR A 378 -6.94 -34.58 2.76
CA THR A 378 -5.71 -34.63 3.59
C THR A 378 -5.12 -33.22 3.76
N PRO A 379 -5.71 -32.39 4.62
CA PRO A 379 -5.18 -31.06 4.86
C PRO A 379 -3.83 -31.11 5.58
N THR A 380 -2.85 -30.38 5.08
CA THR A 380 -1.53 -30.19 5.69
C THR A 380 -1.30 -28.72 6.02
N LEU A 381 -0.42 -28.45 6.99
CA LEU A 381 -0.10 -27.07 7.36
C LEU A 381 0.54 -26.29 6.19
N GLU A 382 1.51 -26.90 5.52
CA GLU A 382 2.19 -26.29 4.37
C GLU A 382 1.20 -26.01 3.22
N GLY A 383 0.39 -27.02 2.85
CA GLY A 383 -0.63 -26.86 1.82
C GLY A 383 -1.70 -25.82 2.15
N LEU A 384 -2.04 -25.63 3.43
CA LEU A 384 -2.95 -24.54 3.85
C LEU A 384 -2.38 -23.18 3.49
N PHE A 385 -1.12 -22.91 3.84
CA PHE A 385 -0.53 -21.59 3.60
C PHE A 385 -0.21 -21.37 2.13
N ASP A 386 0.15 -22.42 1.38
CA ASP A 386 0.26 -22.36 -0.08
C ASP A 386 -1.11 -22.07 -0.73
N PHE A 387 -2.17 -22.72 -0.29
CA PHE A 387 -3.53 -22.46 -0.78
C PHE A 387 -3.98 -21.02 -0.49
N ILE A 388 -3.70 -20.51 0.71
CA ILE A 388 -3.99 -19.12 1.06
C ILE A 388 -3.18 -18.16 0.19
N ALA A 389 -1.92 -18.46 -0.11
CA ALA A 389 -1.07 -17.64 -0.97
C ALA A 389 -1.53 -17.66 -2.45
N ILE A 390 -1.81 -18.84 -2.99
CA ILE A 390 -2.29 -19.04 -4.39
C ILE A 390 -3.69 -18.44 -4.56
N GLY A 391 -4.56 -18.56 -3.56
CA GLY A 391 -5.91 -18.01 -3.61
C GLY A 391 -5.98 -16.49 -3.82
N GLU A 392 -4.87 -15.77 -3.65
CA GLU A 392 -4.75 -14.37 -4.07
C GLU A 392 -4.61 -14.22 -5.59
N GLU A 393 -3.89 -15.12 -6.24
CA GLU A 393 -3.64 -15.08 -7.69
C GLU A 393 -4.84 -15.62 -8.48
N GLU A 394 -5.46 -16.71 -8.02
CA GLU A 394 -6.61 -17.34 -8.71
C GLU A 394 -7.92 -16.53 -8.60
N TYR A 395 -8.11 -15.73 -7.54
CA TYR A 395 -9.31 -14.88 -7.45
C TYR A 395 -9.29 -13.75 -8.47
N ASP A 396 -8.11 -13.33 -8.90
CA ASP A 396 -7.92 -12.42 -10.03
C ASP A 396 -8.24 -13.11 -11.38
N ASP A 397 -8.05 -14.42 -11.48
CA ASP A 397 -8.22 -15.19 -12.72
C ASP A 397 -9.66 -15.66 -12.99
N ARG A 398 -10.44 -16.01 -11.94
CA ARG A 398 -11.81 -16.55 -12.09
C ARG A 398 -12.82 -15.57 -12.70
N ASN A 399 -12.50 -14.28 -12.71
CA ASN A 399 -13.37 -13.23 -13.25
C ASN A 399 -12.78 -12.54 -14.49
N LYS A 400 -11.80 -13.13 -15.17
CA LYS A 400 -11.14 -12.52 -16.34
C LYS A 400 -12.08 -12.19 -17.51
N GLU A 401 -13.25 -12.79 -17.56
CA GLU A 401 -14.24 -12.58 -18.64
C GLU A 401 -15.26 -11.47 -18.35
N SER A 402 -15.28 -10.88 -17.15
CA SER A 402 -16.23 -9.82 -16.86
C SER A 402 -15.82 -8.49 -17.48
N GLU A 403 -16.77 -7.84 -18.17
CA GLU A 403 -16.61 -6.49 -18.70
C GLU A 403 -16.62 -5.42 -17.60
N THR A 404 -17.04 -5.76 -16.37
CA THR A 404 -17.06 -4.86 -15.21
C THR A 404 -15.78 -5.01 -14.39
N ILE A 405 -15.02 -3.93 -14.30
CA ILE A 405 -13.75 -3.89 -13.54
C ILE A 405 -13.90 -2.97 -12.34
N LEU A 406 -13.72 -3.52 -11.14
CA LEU A 406 -13.72 -2.79 -9.89
C LEU A 406 -12.26 -2.46 -9.46
N THR A 407 -11.96 -1.17 -9.29
CA THR A 407 -10.57 -0.73 -9.09
C THR A 407 -10.47 0.56 -8.26
N THR A 408 -9.27 0.88 -7.79
CA THR A 408 -8.99 2.19 -7.19
C THR A 408 -8.39 3.15 -8.22
N VAL A 409 -8.47 4.47 -7.93
CA VAL A 409 -7.90 5.52 -8.78
C VAL A 409 -6.45 5.20 -9.20
N HIS A 410 -5.60 4.79 -8.24
CA HIS A 410 -4.20 4.48 -8.52
C HIS A 410 -4.01 3.30 -9.47
N LYS A 411 -4.78 2.24 -9.29
CA LYS A 411 -4.72 1.03 -10.12
C LYS A 411 -5.45 1.17 -11.46
N ALA A 412 -6.31 2.17 -11.59
CA ALA A 412 -6.98 2.53 -12.84
C ALA A 412 -6.08 3.31 -13.80
N LYS A 413 -4.99 3.93 -13.28
CA LYS A 413 -4.05 4.68 -14.12
C LYS A 413 -3.54 3.79 -15.26
N GLY A 414 -3.51 4.36 -16.48
CA GLY A 414 -3.10 3.65 -17.69
C GLY A 414 -4.18 2.77 -18.33
N ARG A 415 -5.30 2.47 -17.64
CA ARG A 415 -6.38 1.62 -18.17
C ARG A 415 -7.38 2.44 -18.99
N GLY A 416 -8.09 1.76 -19.92
CA GLY A 416 -9.18 2.33 -20.72
C GLY A 416 -10.49 1.58 -20.48
N PHE A 417 -11.60 2.33 -20.40
CA PHE A 417 -12.97 1.83 -20.21
C PHE A 417 -13.92 2.54 -21.16
N ASP A 418 -15.00 1.87 -21.57
CA ASP A 418 -16.07 2.52 -22.33
C ASP A 418 -16.93 3.42 -21.43
N ILE A 419 -17.15 2.98 -20.19
CA ILE A 419 -17.86 3.70 -19.14
C ILE A 419 -17.03 3.72 -17.86
N VAL A 420 -16.97 4.89 -17.22
CA VAL A 420 -16.38 5.04 -15.89
C VAL A 420 -17.46 5.48 -14.89
N ILE A 421 -17.60 4.71 -13.82
CA ILE A 421 -18.41 5.05 -12.65
C ILE A 421 -17.43 5.37 -11.51
N TYR A 422 -17.26 6.65 -11.20
CA TYR A 422 -16.40 7.08 -10.12
C TYR A 422 -17.18 7.33 -8.84
N ILE A 423 -16.79 6.69 -7.76
CA ILE A 423 -17.42 6.81 -6.44
C ILE A 423 -16.41 7.48 -5.49
N PRO A 424 -16.51 8.80 -5.26
CA PRO A 424 -15.52 9.54 -4.45
C PRO A 424 -15.60 9.23 -2.96
N SER A 425 -16.80 9.02 -2.44
CA SER A 425 -17.05 8.60 -1.05
C SER A 425 -18.35 7.78 -0.98
N ILE A 426 -18.38 6.84 -0.03
CA ILE A 426 -19.58 6.14 0.42
C ILE A 426 -19.62 6.38 1.91
N ASN A 427 -20.59 7.18 2.37
CA ASN A 427 -20.82 7.42 3.79
C ASN A 427 -21.59 6.23 4.38
#